data_b75244a72f89359bbd5ba99bfdd32322
#
_entry.id   b75244a72f89359bbd5ba99bfdd32322
#
_cell.length_a   1.000
_cell.length_b   1.000
_cell.length_c   1.000
_cell.angle_alpha   90.00
_cell.angle_beta   90.00
_cell.angle_gamma   90.00
#
_symmetry.space_group_name_H-M   'P 1'
#
loop_
_entity.id
_entity.type
_entity.pdbx_description
1 polymer ?
#
loop_
_entity_poly.entity_id
_entity_poly.type
_entity_poly.pdbx_seq_one_letter_code
_entity_poly.pdbx_strand_id
1 'polypeptide(L)'
;KCDFGSYQAPYLILSPRKFGKTTWWRNFVVEAWGDASKGLLISCGTESGFHALDNLQVEEALEWDAEYDEETDHRGLVQIIDDLIDNNKEYGIKGVCFDTFDTLYDIAAAETLRICRKETGKNCKSLLEAWGGYNRGPERIVKLIQDQLTRLYRAGIAVFILTHTKFKERTDPLTGEKYEQLTNLMQDRTYSAIADNAQMVIVGTLERNING
;
A
#
# COMPACT_ATOMS: atom_id res chain seq x y z
N LYS A 1 7.57 21.80 13.49
CA LYS A 1 7.62 20.35 13.40
C LYS A 1 6.39 19.89 12.62
N CYS A 2 6.54 19.19 11.52
CA CYS A 2 5.41 18.72 10.73
C CYS A 2 4.71 17.59 11.49
N ASP A 3 3.40 17.67 11.64
CA ASP A 3 2.59 16.59 12.21
C ASP A 3 1.97 15.79 11.08
N PHE A 4 2.65 14.73 10.67
CA PHE A 4 2.21 13.86 9.57
C PHE A 4 0.89 13.15 9.86
N GLY A 5 0.54 12.90 11.14
CA GLY A 5 -0.71 12.25 11.54
C GLY A 5 -1.94 13.14 11.47
N SER A 6 -1.78 14.48 11.32
CA SER A 6 -2.90 15.40 11.25
C SER A 6 -3.62 15.41 9.89
N TYR A 7 -3.00 14.86 8.84
CA TYR A 7 -3.57 14.83 7.49
C TYR A 7 -4.31 13.52 7.25
N GLN A 8 -5.56 13.63 6.83
CA GLN A 8 -6.41 12.47 6.48
C GLN A 8 -6.21 12.07 5.00
N ALA A 9 -4.96 11.92 4.59
CA ALA A 9 -4.58 11.59 3.23
C ALA A 9 -3.23 10.84 3.23
N PRO A 10 -3.00 9.90 2.29
CA PRO A 10 -1.77 9.14 2.24
C PRO A 10 -0.60 9.94 1.65
N TYR A 11 0.60 9.48 1.99
CA TYR A 11 1.85 9.86 1.33
C TYR A 11 2.25 8.73 0.39
N LEU A 12 2.36 8.98 -0.92
CA LEU A 12 2.72 7.99 -1.92
C LEU A 12 4.19 8.10 -2.29
N ILE A 13 4.87 6.96 -2.32
CA ILE A 13 6.27 6.86 -2.74
C ILE A 13 6.35 5.87 -3.88
N LEU A 14 6.64 6.39 -5.08
CA LEU A 14 6.76 5.61 -6.31
C LEU A 14 8.22 5.48 -6.68
N SER A 15 8.70 4.26 -6.88
CA SER A 15 10.06 4.05 -7.38
C SER A 15 10.22 2.65 -8.01
N PRO A 16 11.27 2.43 -8.79
CA PRO A 16 11.60 1.11 -9.31
C PRO A 16 11.81 0.07 -8.20
N ARG A 17 11.76 -1.20 -8.58
CA ARG A 17 12.18 -2.29 -7.69
C ARG A 17 13.63 -2.11 -7.27
N LYS A 18 13.95 -2.53 -6.05
CA LYS A 18 15.31 -2.46 -5.47
C LYS A 18 15.89 -1.04 -5.36
N PHE A 19 15.03 -0.03 -5.35
CA PHE A 19 15.44 1.37 -5.15
C PHE A 19 15.78 1.70 -3.68
N GLY A 20 15.44 0.82 -2.75
CA GLY A 20 15.65 1.05 -1.32
C GLY A 20 14.44 1.70 -0.61
N LYS A 21 13.23 1.45 -1.09
CA LYS A 21 11.97 2.00 -0.51
C LYS A 21 11.83 1.72 0.99
N THR A 22 12.05 0.47 1.38
CA THR A 22 11.95 0.04 2.78
C THR A 22 13.01 0.72 3.66
N THR A 23 14.24 0.86 3.15
CA THR A 23 15.31 1.64 3.81
C THR A 23 14.95 3.11 3.92
N TRP A 24 14.37 3.68 2.86
CA TRP A 24 13.86 5.05 2.88
C TRP A 24 12.80 5.22 3.99
N TRP A 25 11.85 4.30 4.12
CA TRP A 25 10.83 4.35 5.17
C TRP A 25 11.47 4.36 6.57
N ARG A 26 12.36 3.41 6.84
CA ARG A 26 13.06 3.33 8.13
C ARG A 26 13.80 4.63 8.46
N ASN A 27 14.53 5.20 7.49
CA ASN A 27 15.26 6.45 7.69
C ASN A 27 14.32 7.64 7.90
N PHE A 28 13.21 7.69 7.14
CA PHE A 28 12.17 8.70 7.32
C PHE A 28 11.60 8.67 8.75
N VAL A 29 11.28 7.49 9.28
CA VAL A 29 10.75 7.33 10.64
C VAL A 29 11.72 7.89 11.68
N VAL A 30 13.01 7.58 11.57
CA VAL A 30 14.05 8.07 12.48
C VAL A 30 14.16 9.60 12.39
N GLU A 31 14.19 10.16 11.20
CA GLU A 31 14.27 11.61 11.01
C GLU A 31 13.02 12.35 11.51
N ALA A 32 11.84 11.81 11.22
CA ALA A 32 10.57 12.45 11.54
C ALA A 32 10.21 12.35 13.02
N TRP A 33 10.46 11.19 13.62
CA TRP A 33 9.96 10.86 14.97
C TRP A 33 11.06 10.47 15.98
N GLY A 34 12.32 10.40 15.56
CA GLY A 34 13.48 10.20 16.42
C GLY A 34 13.80 8.75 16.75
N ASP A 35 12.92 7.80 16.42
CA ASP A 35 13.10 6.39 16.72
C ASP A 35 12.38 5.52 15.66
N ALA A 36 13.07 4.51 15.11
CA ALA A 36 12.52 3.59 14.14
C ALA A 36 11.28 2.82 14.65
N SER A 37 11.21 2.57 15.96
CA SER A 37 10.06 1.92 16.60
C SER A 37 8.75 2.71 16.54
N LYS A 38 8.79 3.98 16.11
CA LYS A 38 7.59 4.81 15.91
C LYS A 38 6.90 4.60 14.56
N GLY A 39 7.49 3.81 13.68
CA GLY A 39 6.92 3.43 12.41
C GLY A 39 6.66 1.94 12.32
N LEU A 40 5.53 1.56 11.79
CA LEU A 40 5.19 0.18 11.46
C LEU A 40 5.23 -0.01 9.95
N LEU A 41 5.97 -1.01 9.49
CA LEU A 41 5.90 -1.50 8.12
C LEU A 41 4.91 -2.66 8.06
N ILE A 42 3.90 -2.55 7.21
CA ILE A 42 3.02 -3.68 6.88
C ILE A 42 3.48 -4.21 5.52
N SER A 43 4.15 -5.36 5.56
CA SER A 43 4.56 -6.09 4.37
C SER A 43 3.35 -6.83 3.81
N CYS A 44 2.87 -6.40 2.64
CA CYS A 44 1.76 -7.03 1.95
C CYS A 44 2.32 -7.98 0.89
N GLY A 45 2.60 -9.22 1.24
CA GLY A 45 3.13 -10.23 0.32
C GLY A 45 4.48 -10.81 0.73
N THR A 46 5.20 -11.41 -0.21
CA THR A 46 6.41 -12.20 0.05
C THR A 46 7.72 -11.41 -0.06
N GLU A 47 7.69 -10.08 0.04
CA GLU A 47 8.92 -9.28 -0.03
C GLU A 47 9.68 -9.38 1.30
N SER A 48 10.97 -9.74 1.26
CA SER A 48 11.81 -10.01 2.42
C SER A 48 12.89 -8.93 2.68
N GLY A 49 12.84 -7.81 1.96
CA GLY A 49 13.88 -6.76 2.06
C GLY A 49 14.00 -6.08 3.42
N PHE A 50 12.98 -6.18 4.26
CA PHE A 50 12.94 -5.60 5.60
C PHE A 50 13.75 -6.39 6.64
N HIS A 51 14.04 -7.68 6.43
CA HIS A 51 14.83 -8.51 7.35
C HIS A 51 16.25 -7.99 7.58
N ALA A 52 16.75 -7.14 6.68
CA ALA A 52 18.08 -6.54 6.79
C ALA A 52 18.10 -5.19 7.54
N LEU A 53 16.95 -4.73 8.04
CA LEU A 53 16.79 -3.41 8.67
C LEU A 53 16.60 -3.54 10.18
N ASP A 54 17.59 -3.10 10.95
CA ASP A 54 17.54 -3.11 12.40
C ASP A 54 16.48 -2.15 12.97
N ASN A 55 15.81 -2.59 14.03
CA ASN A 55 14.87 -1.81 14.84
C ASN A 55 13.59 -1.32 14.09
N LEU A 56 13.32 -1.82 12.89
CA LEU A 56 12.06 -1.55 12.22
C LEU A 56 10.98 -2.52 12.75
N GLN A 57 9.82 -1.99 13.13
CA GLN A 57 8.66 -2.82 13.43
C GLN A 57 8.01 -3.26 12.13
N VAL A 58 7.78 -4.56 11.99
CA VAL A 58 7.23 -5.16 10.76
C VAL A 58 6.13 -6.15 11.12
N GLU A 59 5.02 -6.04 10.42
CA GLU A 59 3.94 -7.03 10.40
C GLU A 59 3.76 -7.55 8.97
N GLU A 60 3.45 -8.83 8.82
CA GLU A 60 3.19 -9.43 7.51
C GLU A 60 1.69 -9.66 7.33
N ALA A 61 1.12 -9.09 6.26
CA ALA A 61 -0.27 -9.28 5.88
C ALA A 61 -0.33 -10.04 4.56
N LEU A 62 -0.57 -11.34 4.62
CA LEU A 62 -0.72 -12.19 3.43
C LEU A 62 -2.18 -12.30 2.97
N GLU A 63 -3.12 -11.98 3.85
CA GLU A 63 -4.55 -12.02 3.61
C GLU A 63 -5.20 -10.73 4.09
N TRP A 64 -6.40 -10.45 3.58
CA TRP A 64 -7.17 -9.27 4.00
C TRP A 64 -7.76 -9.45 5.40
N ASP A 65 -8.41 -10.57 5.61
CA ASP A 65 -9.10 -10.93 6.85
C ASP A 65 -8.86 -12.43 7.08
N ALA A 66 -8.06 -12.77 8.07
CA ALA A 66 -7.71 -14.14 8.41
C ALA A 66 -8.56 -14.63 9.58
N GLU A 67 -8.87 -15.93 9.60
CA GLU A 67 -9.30 -16.58 10.85
C GLU A 67 -8.09 -16.62 11.77
N TYR A 68 -8.24 -16.05 12.98
CA TYR A 68 -7.14 -16.00 13.94
C TYR A 68 -6.73 -17.42 14.37
N ASP A 69 -5.46 -17.70 14.23
CA ASP A 69 -4.85 -18.96 14.66
C ASP A 69 -3.83 -18.67 15.77
N GLU A 70 -4.15 -19.11 16.99
CA GLU A 70 -3.29 -18.89 18.17
C GLU A 70 -1.93 -19.59 18.06
N GLU A 71 -1.82 -20.70 17.29
CA GLU A 71 -0.57 -21.47 17.19
C GLU A 71 0.45 -20.76 16.28
N THR A 72 -0.02 -20.08 15.25
CA THR A 72 0.84 -19.44 14.24
C THR A 72 0.92 -17.92 14.37
N ASP A 73 0.09 -17.31 15.25
CA ASP A 73 -0.12 -15.86 15.34
C ASP A 73 -0.42 -15.23 13.96
N HIS A 74 -1.07 -16.02 13.10
CA HIS A 74 -1.41 -15.58 11.75
C HIS A 74 -2.54 -14.55 11.80
N ARG A 75 -2.25 -13.34 11.31
CA ARG A 75 -3.19 -12.23 11.27
C ARG A 75 -3.33 -11.71 9.85
N GLY A 76 -4.56 -11.40 9.45
CA GLY A 76 -4.82 -10.64 8.23
C GLY A 76 -4.62 -9.14 8.44
N LEU A 77 -4.68 -8.40 7.36
CA LEU A 77 -4.52 -6.94 7.40
C LEU A 77 -5.52 -6.26 8.36
N VAL A 78 -6.76 -6.73 8.39
CA VAL A 78 -7.81 -6.14 9.25
C VAL A 78 -7.44 -6.33 10.71
N GLN A 79 -7.00 -7.53 11.11
CA GLN A 79 -6.61 -7.83 12.49
C GLN A 79 -5.38 -7.01 12.92
N ILE A 80 -4.38 -6.85 12.06
CA ILE A 80 -3.21 -6.01 12.32
C ILE A 80 -3.63 -4.56 12.55
N ILE A 81 -4.54 -4.03 11.73
CA ILE A 81 -5.02 -2.64 11.86
C ILE A 81 -5.89 -2.48 13.11
N ASP A 82 -6.73 -3.48 13.44
CA ASP A 82 -7.55 -3.47 14.65
C ASP A 82 -6.67 -3.42 15.90
N ASP A 83 -5.71 -4.32 16.01
CA ASP A 83 -4.76 -4.38 17.12
C ASP A 83 -3.97 -3.07 17.25
N LEU A 84 -3.48 -2.54 16.12
CA LEU A 84 -2.76 -1.28 16.11
C LEU A 84 -3.61 -0.12 16.64
N ILE A 85 -4.88 -0.01 16.22
CA ILE A 85 -5.77 1.09 16.64
C ILE A 85 -6.11 0.96 18.13
N ASP A 86 -6.43 -0.24 18.58
CA ASP A 86 -6.87 -0.51 19.95
C ASP A 86 -5.73 -0.32 20.96
N ASN A 87 -4.52 -0.74 20.59
CA ASN A 87 -3.36 -0.77 21.49
C ASN A 87 -2.31 0.32 21.20
N ASN A 88 -2.57 1.26 20.29
CA ASN A 88 -1.56 2.26 19.89
C ASN A 88 -1.09 3.19 21.03
N LYS A 89 -1.85 3.30 22.11
CA LYS A 89 -1.40 4.05 23.30
C LYS A 89 -0.15 3.41 23.92
N GLU A 90 -0.03 2.09 23.85
CA GLU A 90 1.12 1.31 24.34
C GLU A 90 2.22 1.25 23.30
N TYR A 91 1.89 0.97 22.05
CA TYR A 91 2.85 0.85 20.94
C TYR A 91 3.49 2.20 20.58
N GLY A 92 2.73 3.27 20.64
CA GLY A 92 3.19 4.62 20.33
C GLY A 92 3.57 4.82 18.86
N ILE A 93 2.98 4.05 17.95
CA ILE A 93 3.18 4.15 16.50
C ILE A 93 2.64 5.49 16.00
N LYS A 94 3.44 6.20 15.21
CA LYS A 94 3.10 7.48 14.59
C LYS A 94 2.72 7.36 13.13
N GLY A 95 3.21 6.33 12.47
CA GLY A 95 2.91 6.10 11.07
C GLY A 95 3.02 4.65 10.65
N VAL A 96 2.23 4.29 9.66
CA VAL A 96 2.19 2.99 9.02
C VAL A 96 2.62 3.13 7.57
N CYS A 97 3.39 2.18 7.09
CA CYS A 97 3.81 2.10 5.70
C CYS A 97 3.41 0.77 5.09
N PHE A 98 2.63 0.79 4.02
CA PHE A 98 2.28 -0.39 3.25
C PHE A 98 3.37 -0.67 2.19
N ASP A 99 4.00 -1.82 2.27
CA ASP A 99 5.04 -2.29 1.32
C ASP A 99 4.60 -3.63 0.71
N THR A 100 4.11 -3.68 -0.48
CA THR A 100 3.83 -2.60 -1.43
C THR A 100 2.33 -2.49 -1.73
N PHE A 101 1.92 -1.37 -2.34
CA PHE A 101 0.52 -1.19 -2.72
C PHE A 101 0.06 -2.18 -3.79
N ASP A 102 0.99 -2.63 -4.64
CA ASP A 102 0.68 -3.63 -5.68
C ASP A 102 0.17 -4.93 -5.03
N THR A 103 0.86 -5.39 -3.98
CA THR A 103 0.50 -6.61 -3.24
C THR A 103 -0.68 -6.38 -2.29
N LEU A 104 -0.83 -5.19 -1.71
CA LEU A 104 -2.03 -4.80 -0.97
C LEU A 104 -3.28 -4.88 -1.86
N TYR A 105 -3.17 -4.46 -3.12
CA TYR A 105 -4.23 -4.60 -4.09
C TYR A 105 -4.60 -6.07 -4.32
N ASP A 106 -3.61 -6.95 -4.45
CA ASP A 106 -3.82 -8.38 -4.71
C ASP A 106 -4.58 -9.06 -3.57
N ILE A 107 -4.22 -8.78 -2.31
CA ILE A 107 -4.96 -9.35 -1.15
C ILE A 107 -6.38 -8.77 -1.05
N ALA A 108 -6.58 -7.49 -1.35
CA ALA A 108 -7.91 -6.88 -1.41
C ALA A 108 -8.76 -7.44 -2.56
N ALA A 109 -8.13 -7.80 -3.68
CA ALA A 109 -8.77 -8.44 -4.81
C ALA A 109 -9.25 -9.86 -4.48
N ALA A 110 -8.41 -10.64 -3.80
CA ALA A 110 -8.77 -11.97 -3.32
C ALA A 110 -9.97 -11.92 -2.37
N GLU A 111 -9.96 -11.00 -1.42
CA GLU A 111 -11.06 -10.77 -0.49
C GLU A 111 -12.34 -10.34 -1.21
N THR A 112 -12.23 -9.43 -2.17
CA THR A 112 -13.37 -8.99 -2.99
C THR A 112 -14.05 -10.17 -3.68
N LEU A 113 -13.28 -11.12 -4.23
CA LEU A 113 -13.82 -12.32 -4.84
C LEU A 113 -14.44 -13.27 -3.79
N ARG A 114 -13.85 -13.38 -2.60
CA ARG A 114 -14.39 -14.15 -1.48
C ARG A 114 -15.76 -13.62 -1.06
N ILE A 115 -15.86 -12.30 -0.89
CA ILE A 115 -17.13 -11.63 -0.53
C ILE A 115 -18.18 -11.86 -1.63
N CYS A 116 -17.81 -11.68 -2.91
CA CYS A 116 -18.71 -11.89 -4.03
C CYS A 116 -19.29 -13.32 -4.06
N ARG A 117 -18.44 -14.33 -3.86
CA ARG A 117 -18.89 -15.73 -3.78
C ARG A 117 -19.86 -15.97 -2.63
N LYS A 118 -19.57 -15.39 -1.45
CA LYS A 118 -20.41 -15.50 -0.26
C LYS A 118 -21.77 -14.83 -0.47
N GLU A 119 -21.82 -13.63 -1.02
CA GLU A 119 -23.04 -12.86 -1.22
C GLU A 119 -23.92 -13.39 -2.35
N THR A 120 -23.31 -13.85 -3.45
CA THR A 120 -24.06 -14.25 -4.65
C THR A 120 -24.32 -15.74 -4.77
N GLY A 121 -23.61 -16.55 -3.99
CA GLY A 121 -23.61 -18.02 -4.13
C GLY A 121 -22.99 -18.52 -5.47
N LYS A 122 -22.40 -17.62 -6.27
CA LYS A 122 -21.79 -17.92 -7.56
C LYS A 122 -20.28 -18.03 -7.47
N ASN A 123 -19.68 -18.90 -8.27
CA ASN A 123 -18.23 -19.01 -8.34
C ASN A 123 -17.64 -17.88 -9.19
N CYS A 124 -17.54 -16.68 -8.62
CA CYS A 124 -16.88 -15.54 -9.26
C CYS A 124 -15.39 -15.84 -9.43
N LYS A 125 -14.93 -15.93 -10.69
CA LYS A 125 -13.54 -16.25 -11.04
C LYS A 125 -12.68 -15.00 -11.28
N SER A 126 -13.29 -13.90 -11.64
CA SER A 126 -12.59 -12.66 -11.94
C SER A 126 -13.32 -11.44 -11.41
N LEU A 127 -12.56 -10.37 -11.17
CA LEU A 127 -13.11 -9.08 -10.72
C LEU A 127 -14.09 -8.46 -11.72
N LEU A 128 -13.88 -8.74 -13.03
CA LEU A 128 -14.74 -8.23 -14.09
C LEU A 128 -16.12 -8.89 -14.09
N GLU A 129 -16.22 -10.13 -13.58
CA GLU A 129 -17.48 -10.89 -13.47
C GLU A 129 -18.18 -10.67 -12.12
N ALA A 130 -17.46 -10.13 -11.13
CA ALA A 130 -17.98 -9.94 -9.79
C ALA A 130 -19.27 -9.12 -9.80
N TRP A 131 -20.30 -9.61 -9.11
CA TRP A 131 -21.66 -9.02 -9.05
C TRP A 131 -22.30 -8.72 -10.41
N GLY A 132 -21.97 -9.47 -11.44
CA GLY A 132 -22.53 -9.29 -12.78
C GLY A 132 -21.80 -8.27 -13.65
N GLY A 133 -20.59 -7.87 -13.27
CA GLY A 133 -19.75 -6.97 -14.05
C GLY A 133 -19.91 -5.49 -13.72
N TYR A 134 -19.80 -4.63 -14.75
CA TYR A 134 -19.91 -3.16 -14.62
C TYR A 134 -18.93 -2.51 -13.62
N ASN A 135 -17.68 -3.00 -13.57
CA ASN A 135 -16.61 -2.51 -12.67
C ASN A 135 -16.89 -2.61 -11.16
N ARG A 136 -17.92 -3.35 -10.73
CA ARG A 136 -18.26 -3.49 -9.30
C ARG A 136 -17.14 -4.13 -8.48
N GLY A 137 -16.40 -5.08 -9.05
CA GLY A 137 -15.24 -5.69 -8.41
C GLY A 137 -14.13 -4.68 -8.12
N PRO A 138 -13.59 -3.97 -9.12
CA PRO A 138 -12.59 -2.92 -8.91
C PRO A 138 -13.04 -1.81 -7.95
N GLU A 139 -14.29 -1.37 -8.01
CA GLU A 139 -14.84 -0.38 -7.07
C GLU A 139 -14.85 -0.89 -5.62
N ARG A 140 -15.15 -2.17 -5.43
CA ARG A 140 -15.13 -2.79 -4.10
C ARG A 140 -13.73 -2.83 -3.52
N ILE A 141 -12.70 -3.14 -4.32
CA ILE A 141 -11.30 -3.11 -3.88
C ILE A 141 -10.92 -1.71 -3.38
N VAL A 142 -11.19 -0.68 -4.19
CA VAL A 142 -10.92 0.71 -3.79
C VAL A 142 -11.57 1.02 -2.46
N LYS A 143 -12.84 0.63 -2.30
CA LYS A 143 -13.57 0.87 -1.05
C LYS A 143 -12.95 0.13 0.13
N LEU A 144 -12.61 -1.16 -0.02
CA LEU A 144 -11.97 -1.93 1.04
C LEU A 144 -10.69 -1.26 1.53
N ILE A 145 -9.82 -0.84 0.60
CA ILE A 145 -8.57 -0.16 0.93
C ILE A 145 -8.85 1.19 1.60
N GLN A 146 -9.70 2.03 1.02
CA GLN A 146 -10.03 3.35 1.58
C GLN A 146 -10.65 3.27 2.98
N ASP A 147 -11.46 2.25 3.25
CA ASP A 147 -12.05 2.03 4.58
C ASP A 147 -10.94 1.80 5.63
N GLN A 148 -9.91 1.00 5.33
CA GLN A 148 -8.79 0.77 6.24
C GLN A 148 -7.91 2.02 6.42
N LEU A 149 -7.59 2.72 5.32
CA LEU A 149 -6.84 3.98 5.40
C LEU A 149 -7.59 5.01 6.27
N THR A 150 -8.91 5.11 6.09
CA THR A 150 -9.75 6.03 6.88
C THR A 150 -9.73 5.70 8.37
N ARG A 151 -9.71 4.44 8.74
CA ARG A 151 -9.60 4.00 10.14
C ARG A 151 -8.29 4.46 10.76
N LEU A 152 -7.17 4.27 10.05
CA LEU A 152 -5.84 4.74 10.47
C LEU A 152 -5.80 6.27 10.63
N TYR A 153 -6.35 7.02 9.69
CA TYR A 153 -6.42 8.49 9.79
C TYR A 153 -7.20 8.95 11.02
N ARG A 154 -8.35 8.31 11.30
CA ARG A 154 -9.17 8.63 12.48
C ARG A 154 -8.45 8.32 13.79
N ALA A 155 -7.55 7.34 13.78
CA ALA A 155 -6.67 7.04 14.91
C ALA A 155 -5.47 8.00 15.04
N GLY A 156 -5.31 8.96 14.12
CA GLY A 156 -4.20 9.92 14.12
C GLY A 156 -2.88 9.31 13.65
N ILE A 157 -2.93 8.21 12.91
CA ILE A 157 -1.77 7.51 12.38
C ILE A 157 -1.51 7.97 10.95
N ALA A 158 -0.29 8.44 10.66
CA ALA A 158 0.11 8.83 9.32
C ALA A 158 0.24 7.58 8.42
N VAL A 159 -0.22 7.69 7.17
CA VAL A 159 -0.22 6.55 6.24
C VAL A 159 0.71 6.83 5.06
N PHE A 160 1.64 5.91 4.87
CA PHE A 160 2.58 5.90 3.75
C PHE A 160 2.33 4.66 2.90
N ILE A 161 2.47 4.82 1.59
CA ILE A 161 2.23 3.74 0.64
C ILE A 161 3.40 3.70 -0.33
N LEU A 162 4.12 2.59 -0.33
CA LEU A 162 5.18 2.32 -1.30
C LEU A 162 4.57 1.59 -2.51
N THR A 163 4.90 2.03 -3.71
CA THR A 163 4.45 1.38 -4.94
C THR A 163 5.55 1.33 -5.97
N HIS A 164 5.44 0.40 -6.89
CA HIS A 164 6.40 0.24 -7.96
C HIS A 164 6.06 1.11 -9.16
N THR A 165 7.11 1.56 -9.83
CA THR A 165 7.01 2.21 -11.14
C THR A 165 7.37 1.25 -12.26
N LYS A 166 6.82 1.52 -13.44
CA LYS A 166 7.18 0.87 -14.70
C LYS A 166 7.30 1.92 -15.80
N PHE A 167 8.06 1.60 -16.83
CA PHE A 167 8.06 2.37 -18.06
C PHE A 167 6.95 1.86 -18.99
N LYS A 168 6.21 2.78 -19.58
CA LYS A 168 5.18 2.50 -20.57
C LYS A 168 5.48 3.32 -21.83
N GLU A 169 5.60 2.63 -22.96
CA GLU A 169 5.73 3.30 -24.26
C GLU A 169 4.42 4.05 -24.57
N ARG A 170 4.55 5.29 -24.96
CA ARG A 170 3.47 6.16 -25.43
C ARG A 170 3.83 6.72 -26.78
N THR A 171 2.82 7.08 -27.54
CA THR A 171 2.98 7.81 -28.79
C THR A 171 2.42 9.21 -28.62
N ASP A 172 3.23 10.20 -28.96
CA ASP A 172 2.76 11.59 -29.00
C ASP A 172 1.70 11.73 -30.09
N PRO A 173 0.48 12.14 -29.75
CA PRO A 173 -0.61 12.25 -30.72
C PRO A 173 -0.38 13.34 -31.78
N LEU A 174 0.52 14.29 -31.51
CA LEU A 174 0.82 15.42 -32.44
C LEU A 174 1.96 15.09 -33.38
N THR A 175 3.03 14.48 -32.89
CA THR A 175 4.25 14.22 -33.67
C THR A 175 4.34 12.78 -34.19
N GLY A 176 3.59 11.84 -33.58
CA GLY A 176 3.70 10.42 -33.86
C GLY A 176 4.95 9.77 -33.26
N GLU A 177 5.78 10.51 -32.54
CA GLU A 177 6.99 10.01 -31.92
C GLU A 177 6.68 9.14 -30.70
N LYS A 178 7.46 8.09 -30.52
CA LYS A 178 7.37 7.21 -29.36
C LYS A 178 8.25 7.73 -28.24
N TYR A 179 7.71 7.74 -27.02
CA TYR A 179 8.47 8.08 -25.82
C TYR A 179 8.13 7.12 -24.67
N GLU A 180 9.05 6.97 -23.72
CA GLU A 180 8.81 6.20 -22.50
C GLU A 180 8.31 7.11 -21.40
N GLN A 181 7.15 6.79 -20.85
CA GLN A 181 6.58 7.46 -19.69
C GLN A 181 6.78 6.58 -18.45
N LEU A 182 7.38 7.16 -17.40
CA LEU A 182 7.37 6.55 -16.08
C LEU A 182 5.95 6.61 -15.52
N THR A 183 5.41 5.46 -15.14
CA THR A 183 4.07 5.34 -14.57
C THR A 183 4.07 4.36 -13.41
N ASN A 184 2.99 4.31 -12.65
CA ASN A 184 2.79 3.29 -11.61
C ASN A 184 2.54 1.90 -12.22
N LEU A 185 2.77 0.84 -11.44
CA LEU A 185 2.54 -0.54 -11.87
C LEU A 185 1.06 -0.90 -11.87
N MET A 186 0.24 -0.22 -11.08
CA MET A 186 -1.17 -0.51 -10.84
C MET A 186 -2.09 -0.17 -12.02
N GLN A 187 -3.32 -0.62 -11.93
CA GLN A 187 -4.39 -0.16 -12.81
C GLN A 187 -4.69 1.32 -12.57
N ASP A 188 -4.76 2.09 -13.65
CA ASP A 188 -4.90 3.56 -13.60
C ASP A 188 -6.03 4.02 -12.66
N ARG A 189 -7.19 3.35 -12.70
CA ARG A 189 -8.36 3.73 -11.88
C ARG A 189 -8.13 3.56 -10.38
N THR A 190 -7.50 2.47 -9.96
CA THR A 190 -7.24 2.22 -8.53
C THR A 190 -6.17 3.17 -8.02
N TYR A 191 -5.13 3.39 -8.83
CA TYR A 191 -4.09 4.36 -8.51
C TYR A 191 -4.67 5.76 -8.36
N SER A 192 -5.46 6.25 -9.33
CA SER A 192 -6.07 7.58 -9.28
C SER A 192 -6.96 7.77 -8.05
N ALA A 193 -7.74 6.76 -7.68
CA ALA A 193 -8.60 6.83 -6.50
C ALA A 193 -7.84 7.10 -5.18
N ILE A 194 -6.56 6.72 -5.13
CA ILE A 194 -5.68 6.96 -3.97
C ILE A 194 -4.81 8.19 -4.19
N ALA A 195 -4.21 8.34 -5.37
CA ALA A 195 -3.26 9.40 -5.69
C ALA A 195 -3.91 10.78 -5.76
N ASP A 196 -5.14 10.88 -6.26
CA ASP A 196 -5.87 12.15 -6.36
C ASP A 196 -6.18 12.74 -4.97
N ASN A 197 -6.20 11.89 -3.95
CA ASN A 197 -6.40 12.29 -2.56
C ASN A 197 -5.10 12.30 -1.75
N ALA A 198 -3.94 12.01 -2.36
CA ALA A 198 -2.69 11.96 -1.63
C ALA A 198 -2.22 13.36 -1.20
N GLN A 199 -1.71 13.46 0.03
CA GLN A 199 -1.09 14.68 0.54
C GLN A 199 0.19 15.02 -0.22
N MET A 200 0.94 13.99 -0.62
CA MET A 200 2.18 14.13 -1.35
C MET A 200 2.44 12.88 -2.20
N VAL A 201 2.99 13.08 -3.38
CA VAL A 201 3.47 12.03 -4.25
C VAL A 201 4.97 12.24 -4.50
N ILE A 202 5.79 11.30 -4.04
CA ILE A 202 7.25 11.32 -4.21
C ILE A 202 7.59 10.28 -5.26
N VAL A 203 8.38 10.69 -6.27
CA VAL A 203 8.85 9.79 -7.33
C VAL A 203 10.37 9.67 -7.23
N GLY A 204 10.83 8.45 -6.94
CA GLY A 204 12.25 8.09 -6.96
C GLY A 204 12.67 7.64 -8.35
N THR A 205 13.73 8.23 -8.88
CA THR A 205 14.31 7.87 -10.17
C THR A 205 15.80 7.58 -10.02
N LEU A 206 16.33 6.68 -10.88
CA LEU A 206 17.77 6.41 -10.96
C LEU A 206 18.37 7.33 -12.04
N GLU A 207 19.27 8.22 -11.63
CA GLU A 207 20.09 8.96 -12.59
C GLU A 207 21.28 8.07 -13.03
N ARG A 208 21.42 7.87 -14.32
CA ARG A 208 22.63 7.29 -14.89
C ARG A 208 23.63 8.42 -15.10
N ASN A 209 24.67 8.47 -14.30
CA ASN A 209 25.84 9.26 -14.65
C ASN A 209 26.50 8.66 -15.90
N ILE A 210 26.40 9.34 -17.02
CA ILE A 210 26.99 8.94 -18.29
C ILE A 210 28.54 9.18 -18.28
N ASN A 211 29.07 9.76 -17.23
CA ASN A 211 30.48 10.04 -17.04
C ASN A 211 31.13 9.03 -16.06
N GLY A 212 31.28 7.78 -16.49
CA GLY A 212 31.97 6.74 -15.74
C GLY A 212 32.35 5.61 -16.65
#